data_8f1ccde208912e0a5e229e09ea765d79
#
_entry.id   8f1ccde208912e0a5e229e09ea765d79
#
_cell.length_a   1.000
_cell.length_b   1.000
_cell.length_c   1.000
_cell.angle_alpha   90.00
_cell.angle_beta   90.00
_cell.angle_gamma   90.00
#
_symmetry.space_group_name_H-M   'P 1'
#
loop_
_entity.id
_entity.type
_entity.pdbx_description
1 polymer ?
#
loop_
_entity_poly.entity_id
_entity_poly.type
_entity_poly.pdbx_seq_one_letter_code
_entity_poly.pdbx_strand_id
1 'polypeptide(L)'
;MRSLVARRKSRQLPAIHFQSRPIAIEPGIDRAHHSGWEVVILAASGDTVGTAIYSLAPRTDRVYIHRLDICPSMRRRGHGLTFLSYLHRTYPLPITAIDAPPDARSFWCAASAFRSGALRVTSGQSSDAFRDELIQWQYRQAEILGSRPPSSESSET
;
A
#
# COMPACT_ATOMS: atom_id res chain seq x y z
N MET A 1 -12.78 -16.39 -44.41
CA MET A 1 -12.98 -15.69 -43.11
C MET A 1 -11.63 -15.53 -42.46
N ARG A 2 -11.06 -14.31 -42.46
CA ARG A 2 -9.79 -14.00 -41.79
C ARG A 2 -10.11 -13.43 -40.40
N SER A 3 -9.81 -14.21 -39.37
CA SER A 3 -9.92 -13.78 -37.98
C SER A 3 -8.87 -12.70 -37.70
N LEU A 4 -9.32 -11.48 -37.53
CA LEU A 4 -8.51 -10.37 -37.02
C LEU A 4 -8.32 -10.56 -35.51
N VAL A 5 -7.28 -11.28 -35.13
CA VAL A 5 -6.79 -11.29 -33.76
C VAL A 5 -6.19 -9.91 -33.48
N ALA A 6 -6.97 -9.04 -32.85
CA ALA A 6 -6.47 -7.79 -32.33
C ALA A 6 -5.40 -8.09 -31.28
N ARG A 7 -4.12 -8.00 -31.66
CA ARG A 7 -3.00 -7.96 -30.70
C ARG A 7 -3.22 -6.77 -29.79
N ARG A 8 -3.72 -7.02 -28.57
CA ARG A 8 -3.65 -6.05 -27.47
C ARG A 8 -2.16 -5.71 -27.27
N LYS A 9 -1.72 -4.55 -27.75
CA LYS A 9 -0.43 -4.00 -27.36
C LYS A 9 -0.39 -3.99 -25.84
N SER A 10 0.49 -4.78 -25.24
CA SER A 10 0.77 -4.70 -23.81
C SER A 10 1.18 -3.25 -23.54
N ARG A 11 0.37 -2.54 -22.77
CA ARG A 11 0.61 -1.13 -22.46
C ARG A 11 1.87 -1.06 -21.64
N GLN A 12 2.96 -0.65 -22.27
CA GLN A 12 4.24 -0.51 -21.59
C GLN A 12 4.10 0.60 -20.56
N LEU A 13 4.31 0.26 -19.28
CA LEU A 13 4.25 1.22 -18.20
C LEU A 13 5.46 2.16 -18.26
N PRO A 14 5.30 3.44 -17.89
CA PRO A 14 6.39 4.40 -17.87
C PRO A 14 7.46 4.02 -16.84
N ALA A 15 8.71 4.34 -17.13
CA ALA A 15 9.79 4.24 -16.15
C ALA A 15 9.66 5.36 -15.12
N ILE A 16 9.80 5.01 -13.84
CA ILE A 16 9.76 5.96 -12.72
C ILE A 16 10.89 5.66 -11.73
N HIS A 17 11.26 6.68 -10.97
CA HIS A 17 12.17 6.60 -9.85
C HIS A 17 11.46 6.97 -8.56
N PHE A 18 11.98 6.55 -7.42
CA PHE A 18 11.37 6.79 -6.11
C PHE A 18 12.39 7.38 -5.15
N GLN A 19 11.93 8.36 -4.39
CA GLN A 19 12.60 8.83 -3.19
C GLN A 19 11.66 8.55 -2.02
N SER A 20 12.08 7.74 -1.07
CA SER A 20 11.26 7.35 0.08
C SER A 20 11.92 7.73 1.38
N ARG A 21 11.11 8.09 2.36
CA ARG A 21 11.52 8.30 3.74
C ARG A 21 10.55 7.63 4.70
N PRO A 22 11.05 7.08 5.82
CA PRO A 22 10.17 6.58 6.87
C PRO A 22 9.42 7.73 7.53
N ILE A 23 8.16 7.47 7.87
CA ILE A 23 7.30 8.40 8.62
C ILE A 23 6.52 7.64 9.67
N ALA A 24 6.09 8.36 10.72
CA ALA A 24 5.03 7.89 11.60
C ALA A 24 3.68 8.28 10.98
N ILE A 25 2.77 7.33 10.87
CA ILE A 25 1.40 7.58 10.41
C ILE A 25 0.53 7.65 11.66
N GLU A 26 -0.11 8.80 11.87
CA GLU A 26 -1.02 9.00 12.99
C GLU A 26 -2.44 8.62 12.56
N PRO A 27 -3.01 7.54 13.10
CA PRO A 27 -4.44 7.33 13.01
C PRO A 27 -5.11 8.21 14.07
N GLY A 28 -5.66 9.36 13.68
CA GLY A 28 -6.29 10.36 14.57
C GLY A 28 -6.74 9.89 15.95
N ILE A 29 -6.57 10.75 16.96
CA ILE A 29 -7.05 10.72 18.35
C ILE A 29 -6.42 9.68 19.29
N ASP A 30 -6.15 8.45 18.91
CA ASP A 30 -5.48 7.48 19.77
C ASP A 30 -4.03 7.28 19.36
N ARG A 31 -3.13 7.36 20.33
CA ARG A 31 -1.66 7.43 20.25
C ARG A 31 -0.94 6.25 19.60
N ALA A 32 -1.61 5.50 18.78
CA ALA A 32 -1.04 4.36 18.08
C ALA A 32 -0.34 4.79 16.79
N HIS A 33 0.86 5.31 16.93
CA HIS A 33 1.74 5.56 15.79
C HIS A 33 2.12 4.22 15.15
N HIS A 34 1.97 4.11 13.85
CA HIS A 34 2.55 3.00 13.11
C HIS A 34 3.51 3.52 12.03
N SER A 35 4.52 2.74 11.73
CA SER A 35 5.52 3.09 10.74
C SER A 35 4.99 2.96 9.33
N GLY A 36 5.33 3.91 8.49
CA GLY A 36 5.04 3.90 7.07
C GLY A 36 6.12 4.62 6.29
N TRP A 37 5.86 4.82 5.03
CA TRP A 37 6.76 5.51 4.10
C TRP A 37 6.02 6.59 3.33
N GLU A 38 6.64 7.75 3.25
CA GLU A 38 6.29 8.77 2.27
C GLU A 38 7.23 8.65 1.07
N VAL A 39 6.66 8.71 -0.11
CA VAL A 39 7.37 8.50 -1.38
C VAL A 39 7.11 9.66 -2.31
N VAL A 40 8.18 10.20 -2.90
CA VAL A 40 8.10 11.08 -4.05
C VAL A 40 8.34 10.23 -5.31
N ILE A 41 7.42 10.31 -6.25
CA ILE A 41 7.46 9.59 -7.52
C ILE A 41 8.01 10.55 -8.58
N LEU A 42 9.08 10.14 -9.24
CA LEU A 42 9.78 10.92 -10.25
C LEU A 42 9.69 10.23 -11.61
N ALA A 43 9.50 11.01 -12.67
CA ALA A 43 9.67 10.53 -14.04
C ALA A 43 11.14 10.24 -14.34
N ALA A 44 11.43 9.57 -15.46
CA ALA A 44 12.80 9.33 -15.93
C ALA A 44 13.59 10.63 -16.15
N SER A 45 12.91 11.74 -16.46
CA SER A 45 13.49 13.08 -16.57
C SER A 45 13.92 13.70 -15.24
N GLY A 46 13.46 13.15 -14.10
CA GLY A 46 13.64 13.71 -12.77
C GLY A 46 12.50 14.63 -12.31
N ASP A 47 11.51 14.88 -13.15
CA ASP A 47 10.34 15.69 -12.79
C ASP A 47 9.46 14.94 -11.79
N THR A 48 8.92 15.68 -10.80
CA THR A 48 7.97 15.11 -9.84
C THR A 48 6.66 14.75 -10.53
N VAL A 49 6.29 13.48 -10.46
CA VAL A 49 5.06 12.92 -11.02
C VAL A 49 3.95 12.89 -9.98
N GLY A 50 4.29 12.66 -8.73
CA GLY A 50 3.34 12.55 -7.64
C GLY A 50 3.97 12.15 -6.33
N THR A 51 3.12 11.90 -5.34
CA THR A 51 3.51 11.44 -4.01
C THR A 51 2.61 10.30 -3.55
N ALA A 52 3.12 9.49 -2.64
CA ALA A 52 2.36 8.41 -2.01
C ALA A 52 2.73 8.27 -0.54
N ILE A 53 1.79 7.76 0.25
CA ILE A 53 2.02 7.30 1.62
C ILE A 53 1.49 5.88 1.73
N TYR A 54 2.32 4.96 2.21
CA TYR A 54 1.92 3.58 2.43
C TYR A 54 2.51 2.99 3.71
N SER A 55 1.91 1.91 4.18
CA SER A 55 2.39 1.12 5.32
C SER A 55 2.16 -0.38 5.11
N LEU A 56 2.83 -1.19 5.90
CA LEU A 56 2.57 -2.63 6.02
C LEU A 56 1.81 -2.98 7.30
N ALA A 57 1.76 -2.06 8.26
CA ALA A 57 1.00 -2.21 9.49
C ALA A 57 -0.51 -2.04 9.22
N PRO A 58 -1.37 -2.66 10.06
CA PRO A 58 -1.02 -3.36 11.28
C PRO A 58 -0.64 -4.84 11.07
N ARG A 59 -1.19 -5.49 10.04
CA ARG A 59 -1.16 -6.97 9.95
C ARG A 59 0.04 -7.53 9.19
N THR A 60 0.76 -6.71 8.45
CA THR A 60 1.85 -7.12 7.55
C THR A 60 1.46 -8.16 6.48
N ASP A 61 0.17 -8.35 6.25
CA ASP A 61 -0.40 -9.26 5.25
C ASP A 61 -0.81 -8.56 3.95
N ARG A 62 -0.69 -7.23 3.92
CA ARG A 62 -1.00 -6.36 2.77
C ARG A 62 -0.24 -5.04 2.85
N VAL A 63 -0.21 -4.35 1.71
CA VAL A 63 0.26 -2.97 1.62
C VAL A 63 -0.97 -2.05 1.69
N TYR A 64 -0.99 -1.15 2.66
CA TYR A 64 -2.03 -0.13 2.81
C TYR A 64 -1.58 1.16 2.13
N ILE A 65 -2.34 1.65 1.16
CA ILE A 65 -2.10 2.95 0.52
C ILE A 65 -2.97 3.99 1.20
N HIS A 66 -2.35 4.84 2.00
CA HIS A 66 -3.02 5.94 2.71
C HIS A 66 -3.22 7.17 1.81
N ARG A 67 -2.30 7.39 0.87
CA ARG A 67 -2.38 8.45 -0.12
C ARG A 67 -1.63 8.03 -1.39
N LEU A 68 -2.21 8.37 -2.53
CA LEU A 68 -1.57 8.27 -3.83
C LEU A 68 -2.08 9.42 -4.69
N ASP A 69 -1.25 10.45 -4.85
CA ASP A 69 -1.56 11.64 -5.62
C ASP A 69 -0.63 11.73 -6.83
N ILE A 70 -1.21 11.68 -8.02
CA ILE A 70 -0.49 11.94 -9.27
C ILE A 70 -0.82 13.35 -9.74
N CYS A 71 0.22 14.13 -10.05
CA CYS A 71 0.07 15.47 -10.58
C CYS A 71 -0.92 15.48 -11.77
N PRO A 72 -1.89 16.41 -11.82
CA PRO A 72 -2.94 16.40 -12.83
C PRO A 72 -2.43 16.30 -14.26
N SER A 73 -1.34 17.00 -14.59
CA SER A 73 -0.69 16.97 -15.91
C SER A 73 -0.04 15.62 -16.26
N MET A 74 0.19 14.77 -15.26
CA MET A 74 0.87 13.48 -15.40
C MET A 74 -0.08 12.28 -15.27
N ARG A 75 -1.36 12.54 -15.04
CA ARG A 75 -2.40 11.50 -14.94
C ARG A 75 -2.65 10.79 -16.27
N ARG A 76 -3.26 9.59 -16.20
CA ARG A 76 -3.62 8.73 -17.35
C ARG A 76 -2.43 8.28 -18.21
N ARG A 77 -1.20 8.41 -17.70
CA ARG A 77 0.04 7.95 -18.36
C ARG A 77 0.57 6.63 -17.78
N GLY A 78 -0.12 6.06 -16.78
CA GLY A 78 0.26 4.79 -16.15
C GLY A 78 1.20 4.90 -14.95
N HIS A 79 1.57 6.10 -14.51
CA HIS A 79 2.50 6.29 -13.39
C HIS A 79 2.02 5.65 -12.08
N GLY A 80 0.72 5.79 -11.75
CA GLY A 80 0.14 5.16 -10.58
C GLY A 80 0.21 3.64 -10.63
N LEU A 81 -0.08 3.03 -11.79
CA LEU A 81 0.04 1.58 -11.99
C LEU A 81 1.48 1.10 -11.89
N THR A 82 2.44 1.88 -12.41
CA THR A 82 3.87 1.57 -12.28
C THR A 82 4.29 1.56 -10.81
N PHE A 83 3.81 2.53 -10.02
CA PHE A 83 4.09 2.59 -8.59
C PHE A 83 3.51 1.38 -7.84
N LEU A 84 2.24 1.03 -8.08
CA LEU A 84 1.63 -0.16 -7.46
C LEU A 84 2.34 -1.45 -7.88
N SER A 85 2.75 -1.57 -9.13
CA SER A 85 3.53 -2.71 -9.63
C SER A 85 4.89 -2.82 -8.96
N TYR A 86 5.55 -1.69 -8.71
CA TYR A 86 6.79 -1.64 -7.94
C TYR A 86 6.58 -2.10 -6.50
N LEU A 87 5.55 -1.60 -5.81
CA LEU A 87 5.23 -2.04 -4.45
C LEU A 87 4.95 -3.53 -4.39
N HIS A 88 4.19 -4.06 -5.35
CA HIS A 88 3.87 -5.49 -5.38
C HIS A 88 5.12 -6.36 -5.63
N ARG A 89 6.09 -5.90 -6.40
CA ARG A 89 7.37 -6.60 -6.58
C ARG A 89 8.25 -6.55 -5.35
N THR A 90 8.23 -5.43 -4.63
CA THR A 90 8.99 -5.24 -3.38
C THR A 90 8.36 -6.03 -2.24
N TYR A 91 7.03 -5.98 -2.15
CA TYR A 91 6.23 -6.67 -1.16
C TYR A 91 5.20 -7.53 -1.91
N PRO A 92 5.40 -8.83 -2.10
CA PRO A 92 4.46 -9.69 -2.85
C PRO A 92 3.15 -9.92 -2.06
N LEU A 93 2.48 -8.84 -1.68
CA LEU A 93 1.29 -8.78 -0.85
C LEU A 93 0.16 -8.08 -1.61
N PRO A 94 -1.11 -8.35 -1.27
CA PRO A 94 -2.23 -7.57 -1.77
C PRO A 94 -2.10 -6.09 -1.40
N ILE A 95 -2.59 -5.21 -2.26
CA ILE A 95 -2.61 -3.76 -2.04
C ILE A 95 -4.04 -3.32 -1.76
N THR A 96 -4.23 -2.55 -0.70
CA THR A 96 -5.52 -2.02 -0.27
C THR A 96 -5.44 -0.49 -0.14
N ALA A 97 -6.35 0.23 -0.80
CA ALA A 97 -6.48 1.67 -0.62
C ALA A 97 -7.26 1.99 0.65
N ILE A 98 -6.81 2.99 1.40
CA ILE A 98 -7.51 3.54 2.56
C ILE A 98 -8.14 4.87 2.15
N ASP A 99 -9.44 5.04 2.42
CA ASP A 99 -10.22 6.26 2.09
C ASP A 99 -9.97 6.78 0.68
N ALA A 100 -9.95 5.89 -0.31
CA ALA A 100 -9.80 6.32 -1.70
C ALA A 100 -10.90 7.33 -2.06
N PRO A 101 -10.54 8.53 -2.56
CA PRO A 101 -11.53 9.53 -2.91
C PRO A 101 -12.41 9.05 -4.07
N PRO A 102 -13.69 9.51 -4.16
CA PRO A 102 -14.62 9.04 -5.18
C PRO A 102 -14.14 9.22 -6.62
N ASP A 103 -13.37 10.27 -6.90
CA ASP A 103 -12.79 10.54 -8.21
C ASP A 103 -11.63 9.60 -8.59
N ALA A 104 -11.04 8.90 -7.62
CA ALA A 104 -10.02 7.86 -7.85
C ALA A 104 -10.62 6.47 -8.16
N ARG A 105 -11.94 6.31 -8.14
CA ARG A 105 -12.60 5.01 -8.33
C ARG A 105 -12.22 4.34 -9.65
N SER A 106 -12.17 5.10 -10.73
CA SER A 106 -11.80 4.57 -12.06
C SER A 106 -10.35 4.04 -12.08
N PHE A 107 -9.44 4.73 -11.38
CA PHE A 107 -8.06 4.28 -11.23
C PHE A 107 -7.99 2.95 -10.47
N TRP A 108 -8.66 2.82 -9.33
CA TRP A 108 -8.63 1.60 -8.53
C TRP A 108 -9.30 0.42 -9.22
N CYS A 109 -10.38 0.65 -9.98
CA CYS A 109 -10.99 -0.36 -10.83
C CYS A 109 -10.01 -0.83 -11.92
N ALA A 110 -9.31 0.09 -12.58
CA ALA A 110 -8.31 -0.25 -13.59
C ALA A 110 -7.12 -1.01 -12.97
N ALA A 111 -6.67 -0.63 -11.78
CA ALA A 111 -5.61 -1.31 -11.05
C ALA A 111 -6.01 -2.75 -10.68
N SER A 112 -7.24 -2.97 -10.23
CA SER A 112 -7.77 -4.31 -9.92
C SER A 112 -7.87 -5.22 -11.15
N ALA A 113 -8.13 -4.64 -12.32
CA ALA A 113 -8.21 -5.37 -13.58
C ALA A 113 -6.86 -5.55 -14.27
N PHE A 114 -5.80 -4.91 -13.76
CA PHE A 114 -4.48 -4.94 -14.36
C PHE A 114 -3.79 -6.29 -14.13
N ARG A 115 -3.59 -7.06 -15.19
CA ARG A 115 -3.10 -8.43 -15.13
C ARG A 115 -1.61 -8.60 -15.45
N SER A 116 -0.86 -7.54 -15.52
CA SER A 116 0.59 -7.60 -15.74
C SER A 116 1.31 -7.82 -14.42
N GLY A 117 2.01 -8.95 -14.29
CA GLY A 117 2.89 -9.19 -13.15
C GLY A 117 2.20 -9.57 -11.83
N ALA A 118 1.03 -10.18 -11.88
CA ALA A 118 0.30 -10.68 -10.70
C ALA A 118 -0.08 -9.61 -9.66
N LEU A 119 -0.12 -8.33 -10.03
CA LEU A 119 -0.60 -7.26 -9.16
C LEU A 119 -1.98 -7.60 -8.59
N ARG A 120 -2.10 -7.60 -7.26
CA ARG A 120 -3.32 -7.91 -6.54
C ARG A 120 -3.78 -6.67 -5.78
N VAL A 121 -4.85 -6.04 -6.26
CA VAL A 121 -5.52 -4.92 -5.60
C VAL A 121 -6.83 -5.43 -5.02
N THR A 122 -7.02 -5.25 -3.73
CA THR A 122 -8.24 -5.64 -3.01
C THR A 122 -9.23 -4.48 -2.93
N SER A 123 -10.44 -4.75 -2.46
CA SER A 123 -11.42 -3.71 -2.16
C SER A 123 -10.85 -2.66 -1.23
N GLY A 124 -11.20 -1.39 -1.46
CA GLY A 124 -10.81 -0.29 -0.59
C GLY A 124 -11.38 -0.42 0.82
N GLN A 125 -10.76 0.23 1.78
CA GLN A 125 -11.11 0.22 3.19
C GLN A 125 -11.24 1.66 3.70
N SER A 126 -12.14 1.90 4.64
CA SER A 126 -12.23 3.19 5.32
C SER A 126 -11.12 3.35 6.37
N SER A 127 -10.78 4.59 6.71
CA SER A 127 -9.85 4.87 7.80
C SER A 127 -10.37 4.40 9.15
N ASP A 128 -11.69 4.41 9.37
CA ASP A 128 -12.29 3.85 10.59
C ASP A 128 -12.08 2.34 10.69
N ALA A 129 -12.34 1.60 9.62
CA ALA A 129 -12.09 0.16 9.59
C ALA A 129 -10.60 -0.17 9.76
N PHE A 130 -9.71 0.62 9.18
CA PHE A 130 -8.27 0.49 9.37
C PHE A 130 -7.84 0.77 10.82
N ARG A 131 -8.41 1.80 11.45
CA ARG A 131 -8.18 2.12 12.87
C ARG A 131 -8.63 0.97 13.78
N ASP A 132 -9.80 0.40 13.53
CA ASP A 132 -10.31 -0.74 14.30
C ASP A 132 -9.38 -1.95 14.18
N GLU A 133 -8.86 -2.25 12.99
CA GLU A 133 -7.85 -3.30 12.80
C GLU A 133 -6.57 -3.03 13.59
N LEU A 134 -6.09 -1.79 13.59
CA LEU A 134 -4.90 -1.38 14.32
C LEU A 134 -5.06 -1.56 15.83
N ILE A 135 -6.20 -1.13 16.37
CA ILE A 135 -6.55 -1.29 17.78
C ILE A 135 -6.61 -2.77 18.16
N GLN A 136 -7.30 -3.60 17.38
CA GLN A 136 -7.38 -5.04 17.63
C GLN A 136 -6.01 -5.73 17.56
N TRP A 137 -5.15 -5.29 16.66
CA TRP A 137 -3.79 -5.82 16.56
C TRP A 137 -2.97 -5.48 17.81
N GLN A 138 -3.07 -4.25 18.31
CA GLN A 138 -2.38 -3.82 19.53
C GLN A 138 -2.82 -4.60 20.76
N TYR A 139 -4.13 -4.83 20.94
CA TYR A 139 -4.64 -5.66 22.04
C TYR A 139 -4.07 -7.07 21.98
N ARG A 140 -4.07 -7.70 20.80
CA ARG A 140 -3.49 -9.03 20.63
C ARG A 140 -2.02 -9.10 20.94
N GLN A 141 -1.23 -8.08 20.57
CA GLN A 141 0.18 -8.00 20.91
C GLN A 141 0.39 -7.86 22.42
N ALA A 142 -0.41 -7.05 23.09
CA ALA A 142 -0.35 -6.89 24.55
C ALA A 142 -0.67 -8.20 25.29
N GLU A 143 -1.67 -8.95 24.82
CA GLU A 143 -2.01 -10.28 25.39
C GLU A 143 -0.86 -11.28 25.23
N ILE A 144 -0.22 -11.34 24.07
CA ILE A 144 0.92 -12.23 23.81
C ILE A 144 2.11 -11.87 24.71
N LEU A 145 2.39 -10.59 24.90
CA LEU A 145 3.49 -10.12 25.74
C LEU A 145 3.17 -10.30 27.25
N GLY A 146 1.89 -10.16 27.64
CA GLY A 146 1.43 -10.37 29.03
C GLY A 146 1.33 -11.84 29.44
N SER A 147 1.26 -12.76 28.48
CA SER A 147 1.13 -14.21 28.72
C SER A 147 2.46 -14.93 28.92
N ARG A 148 3.57 -14.22 29.12
CA ARG A 148 4.86 -14.87 29.45
C ARG A 148 4.76 -15.43 30.87
N PRO A 149 4.82 -16.77 31.07
CA PRO A 149 4.78 -17.34 32.40
C PRO A 149 6.02 -16.86 33.20
N PRO A 150 5.85 -16.60 34.50
CA PRO A 150 7.00 -16.26 35.35
C PRO A 150 8.01 -17.39 35.26
N SER A 151 9.26 -17.05 34.93
CA SER A 151 10.37 -17.98 34.98
C SER A 151 10.42 -18.57 36.37
N SER A 152 10.23 -19.88 36.48
CA SER A 152 10.46 -20.62 37.72
C SER A 152 11.94 -20.47 38.06
N GLU A 153 12.26 -19.55 38.96
CA GLU A 153 13.53 -19.56 39.65
C GLU A 153 13.57 -20.82 40.52
N SER A 154 14.30 -21.79 40.04
CA SER A 154 14.69 -22.94 40.85
C SER A 154 15.60 -22.43 41.95
N SER A 155 15.08 -22.33 43.17
CA SER A 155 15.84 -22.21 44.37
C SER A 155 16.52 -23.58 44.60
N GLU A 156 17.78 -23.67 44.24
CA GLU A 156 18.65 -24.72 44.82
C GLU A 156 19.27 -24.19 46.10
N THR A 157 18.89 -24.84 47.16
CA THR A 157 19.55 -24.79 48.48
C THR A 157 20.64 -25.83 48.51
#